data_bdf346b4e74913f25b83151977e62e7e
#
_entry.id   bdf346b4e74913f25b83151977e62e7e
#
_cell.length_a   1.000
_cell.length_b   1.000
_cell.length_c   1.000
_cell.angle_alpha   90.00
_cell.angle_beta   90.00
_cell.angle_gamma   90.00
#
_symmetry.space_group_name_H-M   'P 1'
#
loop_
_entity.id
_entity.type
_entity.pdbx_description
1 polymer ?
#
loop_
_entity_poly.entity_id
_entity_poly.type
_entity_poly.pdbx_seq_one_letter_code
_entity_poly.pdbx_strand_id
1 'polypeptide(L)'
;LPLATMMVNPKPASAAAATKSSITPDAALTQWKASVVAIDTLLDRWDSLAGGDAIRKELGTANFGTETSPLFQIQKAFKVLRDNDDSISDLVEFTEQSEEFTNALNRADTMAYSANFAGGSGKPTPPKVYTDKAKIEVQDMKRIAKSISSLLVTSP
;
A
#
# COMPACT_ATOMS: atom_id res chain seq x y z
N LEU A 1 -34.77 -16.56 -54.76
CA LEU A 1 -34.89 -15.59 -53.70
C LEU A 1 -33.62 -15.60 -52.83
N PRO A 2 -32.87 -14.50 -52.74
CA PRO A 2 -31.68 -14.48 -51.90
C PRO A 2 -32.13 -14.51 -50.46
N LEU A 3 -31.73 -15.53 -49.77
CA LEU A 3 -31.77 -15.56 -48.32
C LEU A 3 -30.82 -14.49 -47.79
N ALA A 4 -31.39 -13.44 -47.24
CA ALA A 4 -30.63 -12.46 -46.50
C ALA A 4 -30.02 -13.18 -45.29
N THR A 5 -28.77 -13.48 -45.39
CA THR A 5 -28.00 -13.93 -44.23
C THR A 5 -27.92 -12.75 -43.30
N MET A 6 -28.74 -12.73 -42.29
CA MET A 6 -28.56 -11.80 -41.19
C MET A 6 -27.23 -12.16 -40.54
N MET A 7 -26.21 -11.38 -40.84
CA MET A 7 -25.01 -11.37 -40.01
C MET A 7 -25.40 -10.81 -38.65
N VAL A 8 -25.62 -11.70 -37.72
CA VAL A 8 -25.63 -11.35 -36.32
C VAL A 8 -24.18 -10.97 -36.00
N ASN A 9 -23.91 -9.68 -35.99
CA ASN A 9 -22.68 -9.17 -35.44
C ASN A 9 -22.64 -9.61 -33.99
N PRO A 10 -21.74 -10.48 -33.58
CA PRO A 10 -21.58 -10.77 -32.15
C PRO A 10 -21.18 -9.45 -31.50
N LYS A 11 -22.04 -8.97 -30.64
CA LYS A 11 -21.71 -7.84 -29.76
C LYS A 11 -20.34 -8.14 -29.13
N PRO A 12 -19.32 -7.31 -29.37
CA PRO A 12 -18.03 -7.57 -28.72
C PRO A 12 -18.30 -7.64 -27.25
N ALA A 13 -18.06 -8.80 -26.68
CA ALA A 13 -18.06 -8.94 -25.23
C ALA A 13 -17.24 -7.78 -24.69
N SER A 14 -17.81 -7.06 -23.75
CA SER A 14 -17.22 -5.85 -23.19
C SER A 14 -15.88 -6.21 -22.54
N ALA A 15 -14.85 -6.38 -23.36
CA ALA A 15 -13.48 -6.65 -22.91
C ALA A 15 -12.93 -5.53 -22.01
N ALA A 16 -13.53 -4.34 -22.10
CA ALA A 16 -13.15 -3.20 -21.27
C ALA A 16 -13.42 -3.40 -19.76
N ALA A 17 -14.36 -4.26 -19.37
CA ALA A 17 -14.63 -4.55 -17.96
C ALA A 17 -13.62 -5.53 -17.35
N ALA A 18 -12.91 -6.31 -18.17
CA ALA A 18 -11.95 -7.31 -17.73
C ALA A 18 -10.53 -6.75 -17.52
N THR A 19 -10.26 -5.50 -17.89
CA THR A 19 -8.91 -4.94 -17.91
C THR A 19 -8.46 -4.27 -16.63
N LYS A 20 -9.31 -4.17 -15.61
CA LYS A 20 -8.85 -3.92 -14.25
C LYS A 20 -8.42 -5.26 -13.67
N SER A 21 -7.15 -5.62 -13.90
CA SER A 21 -6.54 -6.78 -13.26
C SER A 21 -6.62 -6.58 -11.74
N SER A 22 -7.67 -7.13 -11.12
CA SER A 22 -7.64 -7.34 -9.69
C SER A 22 -6.56 -8.37 -9.42
N ILE A 23 -5.65 -8.06 -8.51
CA ILE A 23 -4.68 -9.04 -8.04
C ILE A 23 -5.44 -10.23 -7.42
N THR A 24 -4.85 -11.40 -7.50
CA THR A 24 -5.40 -12.61 -6.86
C THR A 24 -5.22 -12.52 -5.33
N PRO A 25 -6.01 -13.29 -4.55
CA PRO A 25 -5.79 -13.39 -3.11
C PRO A 25 -4.36 -13.83 -2.74
N ASP A 26 -3.78 -14.77 -3.47
CA ASP A 26 -2.40 -15.21 -3.24
C ASP A 26 -1.39 -14.09 -3.52
N ALA A 27 -1.59 -13.32 -4.59
CA ALA A 27 -0.77 -12.16 -4.90
C ALA A 27 -0.91 -11.06 -3.83
N ALA A 28 -2.12 -10.84 -3.33
CA ALA A 28 -2.38 -9.88 -2.25
C ALA A 28 -1.66 -10.30 -0.96
N LEU A 29 -1.70 -11.58 -0.62
CA LEU A 29 -0.99 -12.12 0.55
C LEU A 29 0.53 -12.02 0.38
N THR A 30 1.04 -12.31 -0.80
CA THR A 30 2.48 -12.17 -1.13
C THR A 30 2.91 -10.72 -1.00
N GLN A 31 2.14 -9.78 -1.53
CA GLN A 31 2.41 -8.34 -1.39
C GLN A 31 2.40 -7.92 0.08
N TRP A 32 1.45 -8.40 0.87
CA TRP A 32 1.40 -8.09 2.29
C TRP A 32 2.64 -8.58 3.03
N LYS A 33 3.03 -9.83 2.82
CA LYS A 33 4.26 -10.39 3.44
C LYS A 33 5.51 -9.61 3.06
N ALA A 34 5.63 -9.22 1.79
CA ALA A 34 6.72 -8.37 1.32
C ALA A 34 6.68 -6.98 1.96
N SER A 35 5.49 -6.42 2.19
CA SER A 35 5.30 -5.13 2.85
C SER A 35 5.78 -5.16 4.31
N VAL A 36 5.52 -6.24 5.03
CA VAL A 36 6.01 -6.41 6.41
C VAL A 36 7.54 -6.40 6.45
N VAL A 37 8.19 -7.12 5.53
CA VAL A 37 9.65 -7.13 5.42
C VAL A 37 10.18 -5.75 5.02
N ALA A 38 9.50 -5.07 4.11
CA ALA A 38 9.91 -3.73 3.65
C ALA A 38 9.87 -2.70 4.79
N ILE A 39 8.87 -2.77 5.67
CA ILE A 39 8.79 -1.89 6.85
C ILE A 39 9.99 -2.13 7.78
N ASP A 40 10.33 -3.38 8.07
CA ASP A 40 11.49 -3.70 8.91
C ASP A 40 12.79 -3.20 8.28
N THR A 41 12.99 -3.44 7.00
CA THR A 41 14.16 -2.98 6.24
C THR A 41 14.25 -1.46 6.24
N LEU A 42 13.13 -0.77 6.05
CA LEU A 42 13.06 0.69 6.06
C LEU A 42 13.50 1.25 7.43
N LEU A 43 13.01 0.68 8.51
CA LEU A 43 13.37 1.11 9.87
C LEU A 43 14.86 0.84 10.17
N ASP A 44 15.37 -0.31 9.75
CA ASP A 44 16.78 -0.69 10.00
C ASP A 44 17.78 0.25 9.32
N ARG A 45 17.41 0.80 8.17
CA ARG A 45 18.29 1.72 7.42
C ARG A 45 17.82 3.17 7.43
N TRP A 46 16.96 3.55 8.36
CA TRP A 46 16.34 4.88 8.41
C TRP A 46 17.35 6.01 8.33
N ASP A 47 18.42 5.93 9.13
CA ASP A 47 19.43 6.99 9.24
C ASP A 47 20.28 7.13 7.96
N SER A 48 20.23 6.15 7.06
CA SER A 48 20.94 6.19 5.77
C SER A 48 20.11 6.80 4.64
N LEU A 49 18.82 7.12 4.89
CA LEU A 49 17.94 7.66 3.87
C LEU A 49 18.20 9.15 3.62
N ALA A 50 18.24 9.54 2.35
CA ALA A 50 18.54 10.89 1.93
C ALA A 50 17.31 11.83 1.93
N GLY A 51 16.60 11.91 3.05
CA GLY A 51 15.50 12.85 3.24
C GLY A 51 14.11 12.32 2.89
N GLY A 52 13.14 13.23 2.82
CA GLY A 52 11.73 12.89 2.71
C GLY A 52 11.34 12.14 1.44
N ASP A 53 11.91 12.47 0.29
CA ASP A 53 11.58 11.80 -0.97
C ASP A 53 12.08 10.35 -0.99
N ALA A 54 13.23 10.07 -0.39
CA ALA A 54 13.73 8.71 -0.24
C ALA A 54 12.79 7.86 0.64
N ILE A 55 12.29 8.44 1.74
CA ILE A 55 11.31 7.79 2.61
C ILE A 55 10.01 7.52 1.84
N ARG A 56 9.49 8.51 1.14
CA ARG A 56 8.24 8.41 0.36
C ARG A 56 8.34 7.36 -0.74
N LYS A 57 9.50 7.24 -1.36
CA LYS A 57 9.78 6.21 -2.36
C LYS A 57 9.65 4.80 -1.75
N GLU A 58 10.25 4.59 -0.59
CA GLU A 58 10.16 3.31 0.13
C GLU A 58 8.74 3.02 0.64
N LEU A 59 8.00 4.06 1.02
CA LEU A 59 6.59 3.95 1.43
C LEU A 59 5.63 3.66 0.25
N GLY A 60 6.11 3.78 -0.98
CA GLY A 60 5.26 3.62 -2.16
C GLY A 60 4.32 4.81 -2.42
N THR A 61 4.63 5.98 -1.88
CA THR A 61 3.77 7.17 -1.91
C THR A 61 4.31 8.32 -2.75
N ALA A 62 5.57 8.28 -3.16
CA ALA A 62 6.16 9.28 -4.05
C ALA A 62 5.52 9.23 -5.45
N ASN A 63 5.63 10.32 -6.20
CA ASN A 63 5.06 10.41 -7.55
C ASN A 63 5.80 9.56 -8.59
N PHE A 64 7.07 9.23 -8.32
CA PHE A 64 7.94 8.49 -9.24
C PHE A 64 8.77 7.45 -8.49
N GLY A 65 8.98 6.30 -9.14
CA GLY A 65 9.89 5.26 -8.67
C GLY A 65 9.38 4.49 -7.45
N THR A 66 8.07 4.47 -7.23
CA THR A 66 7.41 3.81 -6.08
C THR A 66 6.89 2.43 -6.39
N GLU A 67 6.76 2.08 -7.66
CA GLU A 67 6.09 0.86 -8.13
C GLU A 67 6.81 -0.41 -7.68
N THR A 68 8.08 -0.29 -7.30
CA THR A 68 8.87 -1.41 -6.76
C THR A 68 8.65 -1.63 -5.27
N SER A 69 8.06 -0.65 -4.55
CA SER A 69 7.74 -0.81 -3.15
C SER A 69 6.55 -1.75 -2.97
N PRO A 70 6.63 -2.76 -2.10
CA PRO A 70 5.47 -3.60 -1.78
C PRO A 70 4.31 -2.81 -1.17
N LEU A 71 4.59 -1.67 -0.55
CA LEU A 71 3.58 -0.78 0.05
C LEU A 71 2.81 0.01 -1.01
N PHE A 72 3.29 0.06 -2.25
CA PHE A 72 2.59 0.75 -3.34
C PHE A 72 1.20 0.16 -3.53
N GLN A 73 0.19 1.00 -3.38
CA GLN A 73 -1.23 0.62 -3.50
C GLN A 73 -1.65 -0.54 -2.60
N ILE A 74 -1.10 -0.62 -1.39
CA ILE A 74 -1.40 -1.70 -0.44
C ILE A 74 -2.89 -1.82 -0.11
N GLN A 75 -3.65 -0.73 -0.23
CA GLN A 75 -5.10 -0.74 -0.02
C GLN A 75 -5.82 -1.70 -0.96
N LYS A 76 -5.31 -1.88 -2.19
CA LYS A 76 -5.86 -2.85 -3.14
C LYS A 76 -5.67 -4.28 -2.66
N ALA A 77 -4.51 -4.58 -2.07
CA ALA A 77 -4.26 -5.88 -1.47
C ALA A 77 -5.20 -6.13 -0.28
N PHE A 78 -5.39 -5.14 0.60
CA PHE A 78 -6.34 -5.24 1.71
C PHE A 78 -7.77 -5.50 1.23
N LYS A 79 -8.19 -4.81 0.17
CA LYS A 79 -9.52 -5.02 -0.42
C LYS A 79 -9.69 -6.45 -0.92
N VAL A 80 -8.72 -6.97 -1.65
CA VAL A 80 -8.74 -8.35 -2.16
C VAL A 80 -8.79 -9.36 -1.01
N LEU A 81 -8.01 -9.16 0.04
CA LEU A 81 -8.02 -10.03 1.22
C LEU A 81 -9.37 -9.99 1.95
N ARG A 82 -9.98 -8.83 2.11
CA ARG A 82 -11.31 -8.69 2.71
C ARG A 82 -12.39 -9.37 1.89
N ASP A 83 -12.32 -9.24 0.57
CA ASP A 83 -13.29 -9.87 -0.34
C ASP A 83 -13.16 -11.39 -0.38
N ASN A 84 -12.05 -11.93 0.13
CA ASN A 84 -11.77 -13.36 0.28
C ASN A 84 -11.64 -13.71 1.78
N ASP A 85 -12.76 -13.60 2.49
CA ASP A 85 -12.85 -13.67 3.95
C ASP A 85 -12.44 -15.00 4.57
N ASP A 86 -12.43 -16.10 3.80
CA ASP A 86 -11.97 -17.42 4.27
C ASP A 86 -10.54 -17.41 4.83
N SER A 87 -9.73 -16.45 4.41
CA SER A 87 -8.35 -16.28 4.87
C SER A 87 -8.20 -15.39 6.10
N ILE A 88 -9.28 -14.87 6.65
CA ILE A 88 -9.28 -13.92 7.75
C ILE A 88 -10.05 -14.49 8.94
N SER A 89 -9.39 -14.53 10.11
CA SER A 89 -10.00 -15.06 11.34
C SER A 89 -11.05 -14.13 11.95
N ASP A 90 -10.86 -12.81 11.80
CA ASP A 90 -11.79 -11.77 12.25
C ASP A 90 -11.83 -10.64 11.23
N LEU A 91 -12.91 -10.60 10.44
CA LEU A 91 -13.04 -9.65 9.34
C LEU A 91 -13.23 -8.20 9.84
N VAL A 92 -13.94 -8.02 10.95
CA VAL A 92 -14.15 -6.67 11.52
C VAL A 92 -12.82 -6.10 12.00
N GLU A 93 -12.10 -6.86 12.80
CA GLU A 93 -10.78 -6.46 13.30
C GLU A 93 -9.80 -6.23 12.16
N PHE A 94 -9.78 -7.10 11.15
CA PHE A 94 -8.94 -6.92 9.96
C PHE A 94 -9.25 -5.60 9.23
N THR A 95 -10.52 -5.27 9.09
CA THR A 95 -10.94 -4.02 8.44
C THR A 95 -10.46 -2.81 9.22
N GLU A 96 -10.66 -2.80 10.54
CA GLU A 96 -10.20 -1.72 11.42
C GLU A 96 -8.68 -1.57 11.39
N GLN A 97 -7.95 -2.66 11.50
CA GLN A 97 -6.47 -2.64 11.49
C GLN A 97 -5.92 -2.23 10.13
N SER A 98 -6.53 -2.64 9.03
CA SER A 98 -6.08 -2.23 7.69
C SER A 98 -6.36 -0.75 7.41
N GLU A 99 -7.44 -0.20 7.94
CA GLU A 99 -7.70 1.24 7.89
C GLU A 99 -6.69 2.02 8.73
N GLU A 100 -6.41 1.56 9.94
CA GLU A 100 -5.43 2.20 10.81
C GLU A 100 -4.01 2.14 10.22
N PHE A 101 -3.65 1.01 9.59
CA PHE A 101 -2.39 0.91 8.84
C PHE A 101 -2.30 1.94 7.72
N THR A 102 -3.35 2.08 6.95
CA THR A 102 -3.42 3.07 5.86
C THR A 102 -3.32 4.51 6.39
N ASN A 103 -3.96 4.78 7.52
CA ASN A 103 -3.88 6.09 8.17
C ASN A 103 -2.44 6.39 8.66
N ALA A 104 -1.77 5.43 9.27
CA ALA A 104 -0.38 5.57 9.68
C ALA A 104 0.56 5.79 8.49
N LEU A 105 0.35 5.05 7.39
CA LEU A 105 1.07 5.25 6.14
C LEU A 105 0.90 6.67 5.59
N ASN A 106 -0.32 7.18 5.58
CA ASN A 106 -0.62 8.54 5.11
C ASN A 106 0.02 9.60 6.02
N ARG A 107 0.03 9.39 7.34
CA ARG A 107 0.70 10.30 8.27
C ARG A 107 2.22 10.27 8.07
N ALA A 108 2.81 9.08 7.85
CA ALA A 108 4.23 8.95 7.52
C ALA A 108 4.59 9.70 6.22
N ASP A 109 3.77 9.55 5.19
CA ASP A 109 3.93 10.27 3.92
C ASP A 109 3.87 11.79 4.12
N THR A 110 2.89 12.27 4.86
CA THR A 110 2.73 13.70 5.15
C THR A 110 3.95 14.28 5.87
N MET A 111 4.47 13.56 6.86
CA MET A 111 5.67 13.98 7.59
C MET A 111 6.91 13.97 6.68
N ALA A 112 7.10 12.91 5.89
CA ALA A 112 8.20 12.81 4.95
C ALA A 112 8.14 13.91 3.88
N TYR A 113 6.95 14.21 3.37
CA TYR A 113 6.74 15.32 2.43
C TYR A 113 7.10 16.67 3.08
N SER A 114 6.68 16.90 4.32
CA SER A 114 6.98 18.14 5.06
C SER A 114 8.48 18.35 5.25
N ALA A 115 9.25 17.27 5.38
CA ALA A 115 10.72 17.35 5.52
C ALA A 115 11.38 18.00 4.31
N ASN A 116 10.81 17.86 3.10
CA ASN A 116 11.35 18.45 1.88
C ASN A 116 11.27 20.00 1.86
N PHE A 117 10.38 20.58 2.65
CA PHE A 117 10.14 22.03 2.71
C PHE A 117 10.61 22.65 4.02
N ALA A 118 11.18 21.86 4.92
CA ALA A 118 11.69 22.33 6.20
C ALA A 118 13.12 22.88 6.06
N GLY A 119 13.52 23.77 6.98
CA GLY A 119 14.87 24.33 7.02
C GLY A 119 15.17 25.41 6.00
N GLY A 120 14.16 25.87 5.23
CA GLY A 120 14.31 27.00 4.32
C GLY A 120 14.24 28.34 5.04
N SER A 121 14.55 29.42 4.28
CA SER A 121 14.45 30.80 4.76
C SER A 121 13.07 31.07 5.36
N GLY A 122 13.03 31.53 6.60
CA GLY A 122 11.79 31.81 7.34
C GLY A 122 11.10 30.58 7.95
N LYS A 123 11.71 29.39 7.84
CA LYS A 123 11.18 28.15 8.46
C LYS A 123 12.23 27.55 9.40
N PRO A 124 12.13 27.82 10.72
CA PRO A 124 13.20 27.41 11.64
C PRO A 124 13.22 25.91 11.97
N THR A 125 12.20 25.14 11.57
CA THR A 125 12.12 23.72 11.87
C THR A 125 13.05 22.92 10.96
N PRO A 126 14.03 22.17 11.51
CA PRO A 126 14.91 21.34 10.68
C PRO A 126 14.16 20.17 10.03
N PRO A 127 14.60 19.71 8.83
CA PRO A 127 14.03 18.53 8.18
C PRO A 127 13.98 17.29 9.06
N LYS A 128 15.00 17.10 9.92
CA LYS A 128 15.10 15.97 10.83
C LYS A 128 13.89 15.83 11.78
N VAL A 129 13.29 16.94 12.19
CA VAL A 129 12.08 16.90 13.03
C VAL A 129 10.95 16.15 12.32
N TYR A 130 10.78 16.39 11.03
CA TYR A 130 9.73 15.73 10.24
C TYR A 130 10.09 14.29 9.90
N THR A 131 11.34 14.00 9.58
CA THR A 131 11.77 12.61 9.35
C THR A 131 11.68 11.78 10.62
N ASP A 132 11.97 12.33 11.80
CA ASP A 132 11.77 11.66 13.07
C ASP A 132 10.29 11.36 13.34
N LYS A 133 9.39 12.30 13.02
CA LYS A 133 7.94 12.08 13.10
C LYS A 133 7.47 11.01 12.12
N ALA A 134 7.99 11.01 10.91
CA ALA A 134 7.70 9.96 9.93
C ALA A 134 8.14 8.58 10.44
N LYS A 135 9.29 8.49 11.09
CA LYS A 135 9.77 7.24 11.70
C LYS A 135 8.81 6.69 12.75
N ILE A 136 8.26 7.56 13.59
CA ILE A 136 7.27 7.16 14.60
C ILE A 136 6.04 6.53 13.93
N GLU A 137 5.56 7.12 12.85
CA GLU A 137 4.41 6.58 12.12
C GLU A 137 4.74 5.23 11.44
N VAL A 138 5.97 5.07 10.92
CA VAL A 138 6.40 3.78 10.35
C VAL A 138 6.55 2.72 11.46
N GLN A 139 7.01 3.09 12.64
CA GLN A 139 7.02 2.19 13.80
C GLN A 139 5.60 1.78 14.20
N ASP A 140 4.64 2.68 14.10
CA ASP A 140 3.22 2.38 14.31
C ASP A 140 2.68 1.42 13.24
N MET A 141 3.03 1.65 11.97
CA MET A 141 2.73 0.70 10.89
C MET A 141 3.26 -0.70 11.21
N LYS A 142 4.48 -0.82 11.72
CA LYS A 142 5.05 -2.10 12.12
C LYS A 142 4.23 -2.79 13.22
N ARG A 143 3.80 -2.04 14.22
CA ARG A 143 2.94 -2.54 15.30
C ARG A 143 1.61 -3.06 14.76
N ILE A 144 0.95 -2.26 13.92
CA ILE A 144 -0.33 -2.62 13.30
C ILE A 144 -0.16 -3.82 12.36
N ALA A 145 0.95 -3.89 11.63
CA ALA A 145 1.24 -5.00 10.72
C ALA A 145 1.29 -6.36 11.45
N LYS A 146 1.78 -6.39 12.68
CA LYS A 146 1.75 -7.61 13.52
C LYS A 146 0.31 -8.04 13.81
N SER A 147 -0.56 -7.10 14.13
CA SER A 147 -1.99 -7.37 14.36
C SER A 147 -2.67 -7.90 13.11
N ILE A 148 -2.45 -7.27 11.96
CA ILE A 148 -3.01 -7.72 10.67
C ILE A 148 -2.51 -9.13 10.35
N SER A 149 -1.21 -9.39 10.47
CA SER A 149 -0.62 -10.70 10.15
C SER A 149 -1.18 -11.81 11.04
N SER A 150 -1.49 -11.50 12.31
CA SER A 150 -2.09 -12.45 13.24
C SER A 150 -3.53 -12.85 12.88
N LEU A 151 -4.23 -11.99 12.12
CA LEU A 151 -5.60 -12.23 11.67
C LEU A 151 -5.67 -13.06 10.38
N LEU A 152 -4.55 -13.19 9.67
CA LEU A 152 -4.48 -13.97 8.44
C LEU A 152 -4.30 -15.44 8.77
N VAL A 153 -5.27 -16.26 8.33
CA VAL A 153 -5.19 -17.70 8.46
C VAL A 153 -4.20 -18.20 7.41
N THR A 154 -3.04 -18.65 7.86
CA THR A 154 -2.12 -19.37 6.99
C THR A 154 -2.70 -20.76 6.76
N SER A 155 -3.02 -21.08 5.50
CA SER A 155 -3.31 -22.46 5.14
C SER A 155 -2.14 -23.36 5.54
N PRO A 156 -2.42 -24.50 6.16
CA PRO A 156 -1.35 -25.45 6.49
C PRO A 156 -0.63 -25.94 5.25
#